data_e707b83c277bedd8d00a3080d88e256b
#
_entry.id   e707b83c277bedd8d00a3080d88e256b
#
_cell.length_a   1.000
_cell.length_b   1.000
_cell.length_c   1.000
_cell.angle_alpha   90.00
_cell.angle_beta   90.00
_cell.angle_gamma   90.00
#
_symmetry.space_group_name_H-M   'P 1'
#
loop_
_entity.id
_entity.type
_entity.pdbx_description
1 polymer ?
#
loop_
_entity_poly.entity_id
_entity_poly.type
_entity_poly.pdbx_seq_one_letter_code
_entity_poly.pdbx_strand_id
1 'polypeptide(L)'
;MNSEPGWAASARQIQQFQQDAGEQWMKALQSFQGLGPSAELPALPQLSFSQEKLQALQQAYLKEAADLWNQGLNATTGGDKRFAAEAWSANPVAGFSAAIYLMNARALLGMVEAAETDGKTKARLRFAVEQWMAASAPSNFMALNAEAQKKAIETQGESIAKGVQNLLKDIQQGHVSMTDETQFEVGKNVATTEGAVVFENDLFQLIEYKPLTKQVYEKPFLFVPPCINKFYILDLQPENSLIRYVVEQGHRTFVVSWRNPDESIADKGWDDYVGDGAIKAIDVVRDLTGAKQINALGFCVGGTILGTALSVLAARGEKPVASATFLTTLLDFTDTGILDIFIDEPMVKFREMQMGKGGLLKGQDLASTFSFLRPNDLVWNYVVGNYLKGETPPPFDLLYWNSDSTNLPGPMYAWYLRNTYFENNLVKPGKCTVCGEKIDLHKVDIPAYIYGSREDHIVPIGGAYASTQHLPGKKRFVMGASGHIAGVINPPAKKKRSYWTNDKLPKTHDEWVKGAKEHPGSWWTDWSSWLKPHAGKQVAAPKSYGKGKHKAIEPAPGRYVKAKA
;
A
#
# COMPACT_ATOMS: atom_id res chain seq x y z
N MET A 1 19.95 36.92 -48.35
CA MET A 1 19.03 36.54 -47.30
C MET A 1 19.21 35.07 -47.04
N ASN A 2 20.02 34.72 -46.02
CA ASN A 2 20.24 33.29 -45.64
C ASN A 2 19.02 32.83 -44.85
N SER A 3 18.18 32.04 -45.43
CA SER A 3 17.13 31.31 -44.70
C SER A 3 17.78 30.26 -43.80
N GLU A 4 17.66 30.41 -42.49
CA GLU A 4 18.08 29.35 -41.56
C GLU A 4 17.38 28.03 -41.93
N PRO A 5 18.07 26.90 -41.90
CA PRO A 5 17.47 25.60 -42.19
C PRO A 5 16.36 25.28 -41.19
N GLY A 6 15.22 24.76 -41.65
CA GLY A 6 14.03 24.48 -40.82
C GLY A 6 14.29 23.62 -39.56
N TRP A 7 15.36 22.82 -39.56
CA TRP A 7 15.79 22.05 -38.39
C TRP A 7 16.31 22.91 -37.22
N ALA A 8 16.89 24.12 -37.51
CA ALA A 8 17.38 25.05 -36.47
C ALA A 8 16.20 25.75 -35.73
N ALA A 9 15.11 25.99 -36.45
CA ALA A 9 13.87 26.50 -35.86
C ALA A 9 13.18 25.42 -34.98
N SER A 10 13.18 24.17 -35.44
CA SER A 10 12.68 23.04 -34.66
C SER A 10 13.52 22.75 -33.42
N ALA A 11 14.83 22.88 -33.51
CA ALA A 11 15.74 22.71 -32.36
C ALA A 11 15.49 23.78 -31.27
N ARG A 12 15.23 25.03 -31.68
CA ARG A 12 14.88 26.12 -30.75
C ARG A 12 13.50 25.91 -30.10
N GLN A 13 12.50 25.42 -30.86
CA GLN A 13 11.21 25.06 -30.30
C GLN A 13 11.30 23.92 -29.29
N ILE A 14 12.12 22.91 -29.56
CA ILE A 14 12.37 21.80 -28.64
C ILE A 14 13.08 22.31 -27.36
N GLN A 15 14.03 23.21 -27.49
CA GLN A 15 14.74 23.80 -26.36
C GLN A 15 13.82 24.68 -25.50
N GLN A 16 12.93 25.44 -26.11
CA GLN A 16 11.92 26.26 -25.45
C GLN A 16 10.86 25.38 -24.76
N PHE A 17 10.39 24.33 -25.43
CA PHE A 17 9.50 23.33 -24.84
C PHE A 17 10.14 22.61 -23.63
N GLN A 18 11.44 22.33 -23.68
CA GLN A 18 12.18 21.74 -22.56
C GLN A 18 12.27 22.68 -21.37
N GLN A 19 12.46 23.98 -21.60
CA GLN A 19 12.47 25.00 -20.54
C GLN A 19 11.07 25.16 -19.92
N ASP A 20 10.04 25.29 -20.75
CA ASP A 20 8.64 25.45 -20.31
C ASP A 20 8.13 24.19 -19.57
N ALA A 21 8.49 23.01 -20.06
CA ALA A 21 8.19 21.74 -19.40
C ALA A 21 8.92 21.62 -18.05
N GLY A 22 10.18 22.07 -17.97
CA GLY A 22 10.95 22.11 -16.74
C GLY A 22 10.32 23.03 -15.67
N GLU A 23 9.84 24.21 -16.07
CA GLU A 23 9.18 25.14 -15.16
C GLU A 23 7.81 24.65 -14.69
N GLN A 24 7.00 24.10 -15.58
CA GLN A 24 5.71 23.50 -15.21
C GLN A 24 5.90 22.28 -14.30
N TRP A 25 6.94 21.51 -14.57
CA TRP A 25 7.31 20.36 -13.76
C TRP A 25 7.76 20.76 -12.34
N MET A 26 8.53 21.84 -12.23
CA MET A 26 8.91 22.42 -10.94
C MET A 26 7.71 22.89 -10.13
N LYS A 27 6.72 23.52 -10.77
CA LYS A 27 5.46 23.93 -10.14
C LYS A 27 4.63 22.72 -9.66
N ALA A 28 4.61 21.64 -10.44
CA ALA A 28 3.95 20.41 -10.05
C ALA A 28 4.64 19.73 -8.86
N LEU A 29 5.96 19.69 -8.81
CA LEU A 29 6.73 19.21 -7.65
C LEU A 29 6.46 20.04 -6.39
N GLN A 30 6.35 21.36 -6.52
CA GLN A 30 6.03 22.27 -5.41
C GLN A 30 4.63 21.99 -4.84
N SER A 31 3.63 21.80 -5.71
CA SER A 31 2.27 21.46 -5.29
C SER A 31 2.18 20.09 -4.63
N PHE A 32 2.99 19.13 -5.09
CA PHE A 32 3.03 17.77 -4.55
C PHE A 32 3.71 17.70 -3.16
N GLN A 33 4.65 18.62 -2.86
CA GLN A 33 5.30 18.69 -1.55
C GLN A 33 4.47 19.41 -0.49
N GLY A 34 3.29 19.94 -0.83
CA GLY A 34 2.45 20.68 0.10
C GLY A 34 3.10 21.98 0.60
N LEU A 35 4.14 22.45 -0.10
CA LEU A 35 4.80 23.71 0.20
C LEU A 35 3.95 24.86 -0.38
N GLY A 36 3.46 25.74 0.49
CA GLY A 36 2.77 26.96 0.06
C GLY A 36 3.69 27.85 -0.80
N PRO A 37 3.13 28.83 -1.55
CA PRO A 37 3.87 29.63 -2.52
C PRO A 37 4.97 30.53 -1.93
N SER A 38 5.20 30.52 -0.63
CA SER A 38 6.18 31.35 0.10
C SER A 38 7.32 30.58 0.77
N ALA A 39 7.46 29.26 0.54
CA ALA A 39 8.61 28.53 1.08
C ALA A 39 9.85 28.75 0.21
N GLU A 40 10.95 29.24 0.80
CA GLU A 40 12.25 29.25 0.15
C GLU A 40 12.63 27.81 -0.19
N LEU A 41 12.68 27.52 -1.49
CA LEU A 41 13.12 26.21 -1.97
C LEU A 41 14.59 26.02 -1.64
N PRO A 42 14.99 24.84 -1.12
CA PRO A 42 16.39 24.48 -1.10
C PRO A 42 16.95 24.60 -2.52
N ALA A 43 18.17 25.16 -2.64
CA ALA A 43 18.84 25.28 -3.94
C ALA A 43 18.73 23.96 -4.69
N LEU A 44 18.18 24.00 -5.92
CA LEU A 44 18.07 22.81 -6.76
C LEU A 44 19.44 22.21 -6.96
N PRO A 45 19.62 20.90 -6.79
CA PRO A 45 20.89 20.27 -7.14
C PRO A 45 21.20 20.59 -8.60
N GLN A 46 22.40 21.12 -8.87
CA GLN A 46 22.86 21.28 -10.25
C GLN A 46 22.95 19.88 -10.86
N LEU A 47 22.05 19.58 -11.78
CA LEU A 47 22.05 18.30 -12.47
C LEU A 47 23.14 18.35 -13.56
N SER A 48 24.13 17.49 -13.45
CA SER A 48 25.03 17.16 -14.54
C SER A 48 24.52 15.92 -15.28
N PHE A 49 24.94 15.80 -16.53
CA PHE A 49 24.53 14.69 -17.38
C PHE A 49 25.74 14.08 -18.07
N SER A 50 25.76 12.74 -18.13
CA SER A 50 26.76 12.01 -18.91
C SER A 50 26.60 12.35 -20.39
N GLN A 51 27.65 12.98 -20.97
CA GLN A 51 27.65 13.37 -22.38
C GLN A 51 27.55 12.15 -23.31
N GLU A 52 28.17 11.06 -22.94
CA GLU A 52 28.09 9.79 -23.69
C GLU A 52 26.67 9.27 -23.76
N LYS A 53 25.98 9.21 -22.60
CA LYS A 53 24.59 8.74 -22.54
C LYS A 53 23.63 9.69 -23.27
N LEU A 54 23.85 11.01 -23.18
CA LEU A 54 23.04 11.99 -23.93
C LEU A 54 23.23 11.85 -25.44
N GLN A 55 24.45 11.65 -25.92
CA GLN A 55 24.71 11.43 -27.35
C GLN A 55 24.06 10.13 -27.84
N ALA A 56 24.20 9.03 -27.09
CA ALA A 56 23.55 7.77 -27.40
C ALA A 56 22.00 7.92 -27.42
N LEU A 57 21.43 8.62 -26.44
CA LEU A 57 20.00 8.91 -26.38
C LEU A 57 19.53 9.75 -27.58
N GLN A 58 20.27 10.79 -27.94
CA GLN A 58 19.96 11.63 -29.09
C GLN A 58 19.98 10.82 -30.41
N GLN A 59 21.00 9.97 -30.61
CA GLN A 59 21.06 9.11 -31.78
C GLN A 59 19.90 8.12 -31.84
N ALA A 60 19.55 7.49 -30.69
CA ALA A 60 18.42 6.57 -30.59
C ALA A 60 17.09 7.30 -30.89
N TYR A 61 16.90 8.49 -30.33
CA TYR A 61 15.71 9.30 -30.55
C TYR A 61 15.55 9.72 -32.01
N LEU A 62 16.64 10.21 -32.66
CA LEU A 62 16.61 10.61 -34.08
C LEU A 62 16.32 9.43 -34.99
N LYS A 63 16.90 8.27 -34.70
CA LYS A 63 16.62 7.04 -35.45
C LYS A 63 15.14 6.64 -35.29
N GLU A 64 14.65 6.59 -34.06
CA GLU A 64 13.26 6.23 -33.80
C GLU A 64 12.27 7.23 -34.42
N ALA A 65 12.57 8.53 -34.37
CA ALA A 65 11.78 9.57 -35.01
C ALA A 65 11.75 9.40 -36.54
N ALA A 66 12.88 9.06 -37.17
CA ALA A 66 12.95 8.78 -38.62
C ALA A 66 12.14 7.53 -38.99
N ASP A 67 12.28 6.46 -38.17
CA ASP A 67 11.53 5.22 -38.40
C ASP A 67 10.03 5.45 -38.25
N LEU A 68 9.60 6.21 -37.24
CA LEU A 68 8.20 6.59 -37.02
C LEU A 68 7.66 7.45 -38.15
N TRP A 69 8.45 8.40 -38.65
CA TRP A 69 8.11 9.24 -39.77
C TRP A 69 7.91 8.43 -41.07
N ASN A 70 8.82 7.46 -41.31
CA ASN A 70 8.72 6.56 -42.47
C ASN A 70 7.52 5.62 -42.38
N GLN A 71 7.12 5.18 -41.19
CA GLN A 71 5.91 4.40 -40.96
C GLN A 71 4.64 5.26 -41.15
N GLY A 72 4.73 6.56 -40.87
CA GLY A 72 3.63 7.49 -40.92
C GLY A 72 2.42 7.01 -40.14
N LEU A 73 1.25 7.02 -40.75
CA LEU A 73 -0.02 6.59 -40.12
C LEU A 73 -0.13 5.07 -39.89
N ASN A 74 0.86 4.27 -40.27
CA ASN A 74 0.94 2.84 -39.96
C ASN A 74 1.78 2.53 -38.72
N ALA A 75 2.16 3.56 -37.95
CA ALA A 75 2.94 3.42 -36.75
C ALA A 75 2.24 2.54 -35.69
N THR A 76 3.02 1.69 -35.02
CA THR A 76 2.50 0.78 -33.98
C THR A 76 2.89 1.25 -32.58
N THR A 77 2.06 0.93 -31.59
CA THR A 77 2.23 1.34 -30.19
C THR A 77 3.09 0.38 -29.34
N GLY A 78 3.78 -0.57 -29.96
CA GLY A 78 4.78 -1.43 -29.30
C GLY A 78 4.25 -2.28 -28.14
N GLY A 79 2.94 -2.58 -28.09
CA GLY A 79 2.35 -3.46 -27.07
C GLY A 79 2.01 -2.78 -25.73
N ASP A 80 2.05 -1.46 -25.65
CA ASP A 80 1.57 -0.75 -24.45
C ASP A 80 0.06 -0.97 -24.25
N LYS A 81 -0.31 -1.47 -23.07
CA LYS A 81 -1.70 -1.87 -22.76
C LYS A 81 -2.72 -0.73 -22.89
N ARG A 82 -2.30 0.52 -22.70
CA ARG A 82 -3.17 1.70 -22.80
C ARG A 82 -3.65 1.94 -24.24
N PHE A 83 -2.90 1.42 -25.22
CA PHE A 83 -3.14 1.60 -26.65
C PHE A 83 -3.33 0.26 -27.38
N ALA A 84 -3.60 -0.82 -26.64
CA ALA A 84 -3.70 -2.17 -27.20
C ALA A 84 -5.05 -2.48 -27.88
N ALA A 85 -6.10 -1.69 -27.59
CA ALA A 85 -7.41 -1.91 -28.18
C ALA A 85 -7.42 -1.61 -29.69
N GLU A 86 -8.23 -2.36 -30.43
CA GLU A 86 -8.36 -2.24 -31.90
C GLU A 86 -8.66 -0.80 -32.35
N ALA A 87 -9.41 -0.02 -31.56
CA ALA A 87 -9.72 1.36 -31.87
C ALA A 87 -8.49 2.24 -32.12
N TRP A 88 -7.37 1.96 -31.48
CA TRP A 88 -6.12 2.69 -31.67
C TRP A 88 -5.45 2.36 -33.01
N SER A 89 -5.44 1.10 -33.40
CA SER A 89 -4.90 0.69 -34.71
C SER A 89 -5.85 1.02 -35.86
N ALA A 90 -7.16 1.05 -35.62
CA ALA A 90 -8.17 1.43 -36.58
C ALA A 90 -8.23 2.96 -36.83
N ASN A 91 -7.69 3.77 -35.94
CA ASN A 91 -7.56 5.23 -36.08
C ASN A 91 -6.09 5.62 -36.28
N PRO A 92 -5.63 5.83 -37.53
CA PRO A 92 -4.22 6.08 -37.81
C PRO A 92 -3.65 7.33 -37.11
N VAL A 93 -4.46 8.37 -36.90
CA VAL A 93 -4.03 9.60 -36.20
C VAL A 93 -3.84 9.33 -34.71
N ALA A 94 -4.76 8.59 -34.10
CA ALA A 94 -4.64 8.20 -32.70
C ALA A 94 -3.43 7.28 -32.47
N GLY A 95 -3.25 6.26 -33.32
CA GLY A 95 -2.09 5.36 -33.29
C GLY A 95 -0.76 6.11 -33.42
N PHE A 96 -0.67 7.04 -34.36
CA PHE A 96 0.52 7.88 -34.57
C PHE A 96 0.80 8.78 -33.35
N SER A 97 -0.24 9.42 -32.79
CA SER A 97 -0.07 10.26 -31.58
C SER A 97 0.39 9.44 -30.36
N ALA A 98 -0.14 8.23 -30.20
CA ALA A 98 0.32 7.31 -29.14
C ALA A 98 1.77 6.86 -29.35
N ALA A 99 2.19 6.60 -30.60
CA ALA A 99 3.56 6.24 -30.91
C ALA A 99 4.55 7.38 -30.63
N ILE A 100 4.21 8.64 -31.02
CA ILE A 100 5.00 9.84 -30.66
C ILE A 100 5.12 9.99 -29.14
N TYR A 101 3.99 9.87 -28.43
CA TYR A 101 3.98 9.94 -26.98
C TYR A 101 4.92 8.91 -26.36
N LEU A 102 4.88 7.65 -26.79
CA LEU A 102 5.74 6.58 -26.28
C LEU A 102 7.23 6.82 -26.60
N MET A 103 7.54 7.34 -27.76
CA MET A 103 8.91 7.75 -28.14
C MET A 103 9.42 8.84 -27.20
N ASN A 104 8.64 9.91 -26.98
CA ASN A 104 9.00 10.99 -26.06
C ASN A 104 9.14 10.52 -24.61
N ALA A 105 8.26 9.61 -24.16
CA ALA A 105 8.31 9.00 -22.84
C ALA A 105 9.62 8.23 -22.61
N ARG A 106 10.06 7.43 -23.60
CA ARG A 106 11.37 6.74 -23.56
C ARG A 106 12.53 7.72 -23.51
N ALA A 107 12.46 8.80 -24.28
CA ALA A 107 13.50 9.84 -24.28
C ALA A 107 13.62 10.52 -22.91
N LEU A 108 12.50 10.86 -22.26
CA LEU A 108 12.51 11.46 -20.92
C LEU A 108 13.09 10.51 -19.86
N LEU A 109 12.73 9.23 -19.90
CA LEU A 109 13.35 8.22 -19.02
C LEU A 109 14.84 8.07 -19.30
N GLY A 110 15.25 8.10 -20.58
CA GLY A 110 16.65 8.10 -20.97
C GLY A 110 17.44 9.31 -20.43
N MET A 111 16.82 10.49 -20.38
CA MET A 111 17.41 11.68 -19.73
C MET A 111 17.62 11.47 -18.23
N VAL A 112 16.66 10.87 -17.52
CA VAL A 112 16.82 10.51 -16.10
C VAL A 112 18.00 9.56 -15.92
N GLU A 113 18.16 8.56 -16.79
CA GLU A 113 19.29 7.61 -16.73
C GLU A 113 20.64 8.28 -17.04
N ALA A 114 20.64 9.31 -17.87
CA ALA A 114 21.84 10.09 -18.19
C ALA A 114 22.21 11.08 -17.05
N ALA A 115 21.31 11.40 -16.14
CA ALA A 115 21.59 12.28 -15.02
C ALA A 115 22.66 11.68 -14.08
N GLU A 116 23.66 12.48 -13.76
CA GLU A 116 24.74 12.17 -12.81
C GLU A 116 24.40 12.82 -11.47
N THR A 117 23.77 12.05 -10.59
CA THR A 117 23.33 12.49 -9.27
C THR A 117 23.28 11.29 -8.32
N ASP A 118 23.04 11.52 -7.05
CA ASP A 118 22.83 10.45 -6.08
C ASP A 118 21.58 9.61 -6.41
N GLY A 119 21.57 8.38 -5.88
CA GLY A 119 20.51 7.41 -6.19
C GLY A 119 19.12 7.88 -5.81
N LYS A 120 18.97 8.61 -4.71
CA LYS A 120 17.68 9.12 -4.22
C LYS A 120 17.14 10.25 -5.10
N THR A 121 17.99 11.20 -5.48
CA THR A 121 17.65 12.25 -6.43
C THR A 121 17.27 11.66 -7.79
N LYS A 122 18.02 10.66 -8.28
CA LYS A 122 17.68 9.95 -9.52
C LYS A 122 16.31 9.25 -9.42
N ALA A 123 16.00 8.59 -8.31
CA ALA A 123 14.71 7.94 -8.09
C ALA A 123 13.55 8.96 -8.05
N ARG A 124 13.76 10.13 -7.43
CA ARG A 124 12.79 11.26 -7.44
C ARG A 124 12.53 11.76 -8.86
N LEU A 125 13.60 11.96 -9.66
CA LEU A 125 13.48 12.37 -11.06
C LEU A 125 12.71 11.34 -11.88
N ARG A 126 13.04 10.06 -11.72
CA ARG A 126 12.33 8.97 -12.40
C ARG A 126 10.86 8.95 -12.04
N PHE A 127 10.54 8.98 -10.74
CA PHE A 127 9.15 8.98 -10.27
C PHE A 127 8.36 10.15 -10.88
N ALA A 128 8.91 11.34 -10.86
CA ALA A 128 8.23 12.50 -11.39
C ALA A 128 8.04 12.45 -12.91
N VAL A 129 9.01 11.94 -13.67
CA VAL A 129 8.85 11.68 -15.11
C VAL A 129 7.76 10.63 -15.35
N GLU A 130 7.72 9.56 -14.58
CA GLU A 130 6.69 8.53 -14.66
C GLU A 130 5.27 9.10 -14.35
N GLN A 131 5.15 9.99 -13.35
CA GLN A 131 3.89 10.69 -13.07
C GLN A 131 3.47 11.56 -14.25
N TRP A 132 4.40 12.34 -14.80
CA TRP A 132 4.13 13.17 -15.97
C TRP A 132 3.71 12.31 -17.18
N MET A 133 4.42 11.22 -17.46
CA MET A 133 4.07 10.28 -18.52
C MET A 133 2.67 9.70 -18.31
N ALA A 134 2.34 9.30 -17.08
CA ALA A 134 1.02 8.77 -16.79
C ALA A 134 -0.08 9.81 -17.03
N ALA A 135 0.13 11.05 -16.58
CA ALA A 135 -0.85 12.13 -16.72
C ALA A 135 -1.02 12.63 -18.16
N SER A 136 0.06 12.72 -18.94
CA SER A 136 0.06 13.26 -20.32
C SER A 136 -0.27 12.24 -21.41
N ALA A 137 -0.60 11.00 -21.04
CA ALA A 137 -0.91 9.96 -22.02
C ALA A 137 -2.11 10.35 -22.89
N PRO A 138 -2.04 10.19 -24.22
CA PRO A 138 -3.16 10.48 -25.15
C PRO A 138 -4.46 9.77 -24.75
N SER A 139 -4.38 8.60 -24.14
CA SER A 139 -5.53 7.87 -23.61
C SER A 139 -6.36 8.65 -22.58
N ASN A 140 -5.78 9.63 -21.90
CA ASN A 140 -6.45 10.39 -20.84
C ASN A 140 -7.28 11.57 -21.37
N PHE A 141 -7.25 11.84 -22.66
CA PHE A 141 -7.90 12.99 -23.25
C PHE A 141 -8.95 12.58 -24.27
N MET A 142 -10.20 13.02 -24.12
CA MET A 142 -11.31 12.66 -25.00
C MET A 142 -10.98 12.89 -26.47
N ALA A 143 -10.33 14.02 -26.79
CA ALA A 143 -9.96 14.38 -28.15
C ALA A 143 -8.90 13.48 -28.81
N LEU A 144 -8.16 12.70 -28.01
CA LEU A 144 -7.08 11.82 -28.46
C LEU A 144 -7.36 10.33 -28.22
N ASN A 145 -8.32 10.01 -27.35
CA ASN A 145 -8.65 8.63 -27.00
C ASN A 145 -9.58 7.99 -28.03
N ALA A 146 -9.00 7.12 -28.87
CA ALA A 146 -9.74 6.44 -29.94
C ALA A 146 -10.90 5.57 -29.44
N GLU A 147 -10.74 4.90 -28.29
CA GLU A 147 -11.80 4.07 -27.70
C GLU A 147 -12.97 4.92 -27.19
N ALA A 148 -12.65 6.03 -26.49
CA ALA A 148 -13.68 6.93 -25.97
C ALA A 148 -14.46 7.61 -27.11
N GLN A 149 -13.77 8.03 -28.17
CA GLN A 149 -14.40 8.59 -29.36
C GLN A 149 -15.31 7.58 -30.07
N LYS A 150 -14.81 6.36 -30.28
CA LYS A 150 -15.59 5.27 -30.88
C LYS A 150 -16.86 5.02 -30.05
N LYS A 151 -16.72 4.90 -28.73
CA LYS A 151 -17.86 4.67 -27.82
C LYS A 151 -18.85 5.83 -27.82
N ALA A 152 -18.37 7.08 -27.87
CA ALA A 152 -19.25 8.25 -27.95
C ALA A 152 -20.09 8.25 -29.22
N ILE A 153 -19.52 7.85 -30.38
CA ILE A 153 -20.23 7.73 -31.65
C ILE A 153 -21.24 6.59 -31.56
N GLU A 154 -20.86 5.40 -31.13
CA GLU A 154 -21.71 4.21 -31.02
C GLU A 154 -22.92 4.44 -30.09
N THR A 155 -22.71 5.22 -28.98
CA THR A 155 -23.76 5.53 -28.00
C THR A 155 -24.47 6.86 -28.27
N GLN A 156 -24.23 7.49 -29.44
CA GLN A 156 -24.81 8.79 -29.78
C GLN A 156 -24.62 9.87 -28.70
N GLY A 157 -23.47 9.85 -28.02
CA GLY A 157 -23.11 10.79 -26.96
C GLY A 157 -23.55 10.39 -25.55
N GLU A 158 -24.32 9.31 -25.36
CA GLU A 158 -24.76 8.87 -24.03
C GLU A 158 -23.58 8.58 -23.09
N SER A 159 -22.50 7.98 -23.62
CA SER A 159 -21.30 7.72 -22.84
C SER A 159 -20.66 8.99 -22.28
N ILE A 160 -20.69 10.11 -23.00
CA ILE A 160 -20.19 11.41 -22.53
C ILE A 160 -21.06 11.92 -21.38
N ALA A 161 -22.39 11.86 -21.55
CA ALA A 161 -23.33 12.30 -20.49
C ALA A 161 -23.14 11.50 -19.20
N LYS A 162 -23.01 10.16 -19.29
CA LYS A 162 -22.70 9.29 -18.15
C LYS A 162 -21.32 9.62 -17.54
N GLY A 163 -20.33 9.88 -18.37
CA GLY A 163 -18.99 10.27 -17.92
C GLY A 163 -19.00 11.55 -17.09
N VAL A 164 -19.75 12.56 -17.51
CA VAL A 164 -19.93 13.81 -16.75
C VAL A 164 -20.66 13.54 -15.41
N GLN A 165 -21.71 12.69 -15.42
CA GLN A 165 -22.41 12.32 -14.19
C GLN A 165 -21.47 11.60 -13.21
N ASN A 166 -20.64 10.66 -13.67
CA ASN A 166 -19.66 9.97 -12.84
C ASN A 166 -18.64 10.95 -12.26
N LEU A 167 -18.13 11.88 -13.07
CA LEU A 167 -17.21 12.92 -12.60
C LEU A 167 -17.82 13.80 -11.50
N LEU A 168 -19.07 14.26 -11.69
CA LEU A 168 -19.76 15.08 -10.69
C LEU A 168 -19.98 14.31 -9.38
N LYS A 169 -20.34 13.03 -9.47
CA LYS A 169 -20.46 12.15 -8.30
C LYS A 169 -19.13 12.03 -7.56
N ASP A 170 -18.05 11.77 -8.28
CA ASP A 170 -16.71 11.58 -7.70
C ASP A 170 -16.17 12.87 -7.08
N ILE A 171 -16.47 14.05 -7.66
CA ILE A 171 -16.17 15.36 -7.06
C ILE A 171 -16.92 15.53 -5.73
N GLN A 172 -18.20 15.14 -5.66
CA GLN A 172 -18.99 15.26 -4.44
C GLN A 172 -18.49 14.32 -3.32
N GLN A 173 -18.05 13.13 -3.66
CA GLN A 173 -17.51 12.16 -2.68
C GLN A 173 -16.01 12.37 -2.38
N GLY A 174 -15.29 13.18 -3.17
CA GLY A 174 -13.90 13.57 -2.92
C GLY A 174 -12.85 12.55 -3.39
N HIS A 175 -13.22 11.51 -4.12
CA HIS A 175 -12.29 10.52 -4.68
C HIS A 175 -12.80 9.90 -5.98
N VAL A 176 -11.90 9.33 -6.77
CA VAL A 176 -12.23 8.59 -8.00
C VAL A 176 -12.80 7.23 -7.63
N SER A 177 -13.98 6.89 -8.12
CA SER A 177 -14.60 5.57 -7.93
C SER A 177 -13.80 4.49 -8.65
N MET A 178 -13.20 3.57 -7.89
CA MET A 178 -12.44 2.42 -8.42
C MET A 178 -13.29 1.15 -8.51
N THR A 179 -14.48 1.16 -7.92
CA THR A 179 -15.45 0.05 -7.89
C THR A 179 -16.86 0.62 -7.80
N ASP A 180 -17.86 -0.20 -8.09
CA ASP A 180 -19.24 0.15 -7.74
C ASP A 180 -19.45 0.00 -6.24
N GLU A 181 -19.23 1.08 -5.50
CA GLU A 181 -19.36 1.12 -4.04
C GLU A 181 -20.79 0.88 -3.53
N THR A 182 -21.80 1.06 -4.40
CA THR A 182 -23.22 0.85 -4.02
C THR A 182 -23.54 -0.61 -3.76
N GLN A 183 -22.70 -1.53 -4.22
CA GLN A 183 -22.85 -2.97 -4.04
C GLN A 183 -22.32 -3.47 -2.70
N PHE A 184 -21.67 -2.62 -1.90
CA PHE A 184 -21.04 -3.02 -0.64
C PHE A 184 -21.58 -2.24 0.54
N GLU A 185 -21.75 -2.96 1.66
CA GLU A 185 -22.10 -2.37 2.95
C GLU A 185 -21.43 -3.15 4.08
N VAL A 186 -20.66 -2.43 4.90
CA VAL A 186 -19.94 -3.00 6.04
C VAL A 186 -20.89 -3.61 7.06
N GLY A 187 -20.71 -4.91 7.32
CA GLY A 187 -21.58 -5.71 8.19
C GLY A 187 -22.72 -6.42 7.47
N LYS A 188 -22.92 -6.21 6.15
CA LYS A 188 -23.91 -6.93 5.35
C LYS A 188 -23.32 -7.89 4.34
N ASN A 189 -22.33 -7.44 3.55
CA ASN A 189 -21.70 -8.28 2.55
C ASN A 189 -20.15 -8.16 2.52
N VAL A 190 -19.58 -7.26 3.32
CA VAL A 190 -18.18 -7.26 3.74
C VAL A 190 -18.13 -7.12 5.26
N ALA A 191 -17.10 -7.61 5.93
CA ALA A 191 -16.98 -7.70 7.39
C ALA A 191 -18.17 -8.45 8.01
N THR A 192 -18.47 -9.63 7.47
CA THR A 192 -19.70 -10.38 7.81
C THR A 192 -19.46 -11.57 8.72
N THR A 193 -18.22 -11.88 9.10
CA THR A 193 -17.94 -12.97 10.03
C THR A 193 -18.63 -12.71 11.37
N GLU A 194 -19.48 -13.64 11.81
CA GLU A 194 -20.31 -13.49 13.00
C GLU A 194 -19.46 -13.36 14.26
N GLY A 195 -19.76 -12.36 15.08
CA GLY A 195 -19.03 -12.06 16.31
C GLY A 195 -19.69 -10.97 17.14
N ALA A 196 -18.98 -10.54 18.17
CA ALA A 196 -19.40 -9.41 19.00
C ALA A 196 -18.20 -8.61 19.48
N VAL A 197 -18.38 -7.31 19.64
CA VAL A 197 -17.45 -6.44 20.36
C VAL A 197 -17.49 -6.81 21.85
N VAL A 198 -16.35 -7.12 22.44
CA VAL A 198 -16.21 -7.56 23.84
C VAL A 198 -15.39 -6.61 24.70
N PHE A 199 -14.76 -5.63 24.09
CA PHE A 199 -14.04 -4.55 24.77
C PHE A 199 -13.97 -3.32 23.87
N GLU A 200 -13.86 -2.18 24.50
CA GLU A 200 -13.74 -0.89 23.82
C GLU A 200 -12.91 0.09 24.67
N ASN A 201 -12.11 0.89 24.00
CA ASN A 201 -11.49 2.09 24.53
C ASN A 201 -11.46 3.19 23.45
N ASP A 202 -10.77 4.30 23.71
CA ASP A 202 -10.71 5.42 22.77
C ASP A 202 -10.04 5.08 21.44
N LEU A 203 -9.19 4.04 21.39
CA LEU A 203 -8.40 3.67 20.22
C LEU A 203 -9.00 2.54 19.40
N PHE A 204 -9.67 1.58 20.03
CA PHE A 204 -10.16 0.40 19.32
C PHE A 204 -11.34 -0.28 19.98
N GLN A 205 -12.07 -1.05 19.19
CA GLN A 205 -12.97 -2.11 19.62
C GLN A 205 -12.29 -3.48 19.43
N LEU A 206 -12.41 -4.38 20.42
CA LEU A 206 -11.98 -5.76 20.28
C LEU A 206 -13.18 -6.63 19.92
N ILE A 207 -13.09 -7.29 18.77
CA ILE A 207 -14.15 -8.20 18.30
C ILE A 207 -13.73 -9.64 18.57
N GLU A 208 -14.63 -10.41 19.22
CA GLU A 208 -14.53 -11.86 19.35
C GLU A 208 -15.45 -12.52 18.33
N TYR A 209 -14.92 -13.47 17.55
CA TYR A 209 -15.69 -14.17 16.53
C TYR A 209 -16.30 -15.47 17.06
N LYS A 210 -17.47 -15.79 16.54
CA LYS A 210 -18.18 -17.03 16.87
C LYS A 210 -17.39 -18.23 16.36
N PRO A 211 -17.09 -19.21 17.22
CA PRO A 211 -16.48 -20.45 16.79
C PRO A 211 -17.34 -21.18 15.76
N LEU A 212 -16.74 -21.69 14.71
CA LEU A 212 -17.37 -22.52 13.68
C LEU A 212 -17.11 -24.02 13.90
N THR A 213 -16.36 -24.36 14.95
CA THR A 213 -16.01 -25.74 15.31
C THR A 213 -16.49 -26.05 16.74
N LYS A 214 -16.75 -27.34 17.06
CA LYS A 214 -17.17 -27.77 18.41
C LYS A 214 -16.07 -27.60 19.44
N GLN A 215 -14.81 -27.61 19.01
CA GLN A 215 -13.62 -27.42 19.83
C GLN A 215 -12.76 -26.30 19.21
N VAL A 216 -12.06 -25.57 20.06
CA VAL A 216 -11.11 -24.54 19.66
C VAL A 216 -9.77 -24.78 20.35
N TYR A 217 -8.69 -24.25 19.78
CA TYR A 217 -7.40 -24.29 20.45
C TYR A 217 -7.39 -23.42 21.71
N GLU A 218 -6.71 -23.91 22.76
CA GLU A 218 -6.67 -23.24 24.07
C GLU A 218 -5.98 -21.87 24.05
N LYS A 219 -4.97 -21.68 23.15
CA LYS A 219 -4.34 -20.38 22.94
C LYS A 219 -5.13 -19.61 21.88
N PRO A 220 -5.78 -18.52 22.26
CA PRO A 220 -6.56 -17.71 21.31
C PRO A 220 -5.64 -17.02 20.31
N PHE A 221 -6.25 -16.52 19.25
CA PHE A 221 -5.58 -15.84 18.14
C PHE A 221 -6.05 -14.40 18.04
N LEU A 222 -5.10 -13.44 18.03
CA LEU A 222 -5.37 -12.02 17.93
C LEU A 222 -4.80 -11.45 16.62
N PHE A 223 -5.65 -10.76 15.85
CA PHE A 223 -5.23 -9.95 14.73
C PHE A 223 -5.02 -8.49 15.15
N VAL A 224 -3.87 -7.92 14.75
CA VAL A 224 -3.55 -6.49 14.83
C VAL A 224 -3.40 -5.96 13.40
N PRO A 225 -4.50 -5.48 12.79
CA PRO A 225 -4.50 -4.98 11.43
C PRO A 225 -3.86 -3.57 11.34
N PRO A 226 -3.59 -3.06 10.14
CA PRO A 226 -3.13 -1.69 9.99
C PRO A 226 -4.15 -0.69 10.55
N CYS A 227 -3.64 0.39 11.16
CA CYS A 227 -4.48 1.50 11.65
C CYS A 227 -4.72 2.59 10.59
N ILE A 228 -4.03 2.53 9.46
CA ILE A 228 -4.16 3.48 8.34
C ILE A 228 -5.34 3.17 7.42
N ASN A 229 -6.01 2.06 7.65
CA ASN A 229 -7.20 1.64 6.93
C ASN A 229 -8.02 0.68 7.82
N LYS A 230 -9.18 0.25 7.35
CA LYS A 230 -10.14 -0.56 8.12
C LYS A 230 -9.69 -2.02 8.26
N PHE A 231 -9.98 -2.64 9.40
CA PHE A 231 -9.59 -4.02 9.69
C PHE A 231 -10.16 -5.05 8.70
N TYR A 232 -11.28 -4.74 8.04
CA TYR A 232 -11.99 -5.71 7.22
C TYR A 232 -11.30 -6.07 5.90
N ILE A 233 -10.11 -5.53 5.63
CA ILE A 233 -9.22 -6.15 4.65
C ILE A 233 -9.00 -7.65 4.94
N LEU A 234 -9.02 -8.01 6.22
CA LEU A 234 -8.88 -9.38 6.69
C LEU A 234 -10.22 -10.13 6.76
N ASP A 235 -11.34 -9.44 6.53
CA ASP A 235 -12.71 -9.96 6.55
C ASP A 235 -13.56 -9.31 5.43
N LEU A 236 -13.11 -9.45 4.20
CA LEU A 236 -13.84 -9.02 3.00
C LEU A 236 -15.12 -9.85 2.82
N GLN A 237 -15.51 -10.19 1.59
CA GLN A 237 -16.58 -11.17 1.39
C GLN A 237 -16.18 -12.53 1.97
N PRO A 238 -17.13 -13.40 2.35
CA PRO A 238 -16.85 -14.66 3.06
C PRO A 238 -15.78 -15.55 2.41
N GLU A 239 -15.74 -15.59 1.08
CA GLU A 239 -14.74 -16.36 0.31
C GLU A 239 -13.35 -15.71 0.30
N ASN A 240 -13.23 -14.44 0.71
CA ASN A 240 -11.99 -13.68 0.78
C ASN A 240 -11.58 -13.34 2.22
N SER A 241 -12.21 -13.93 3.23
CA SER A 241 -11.96 -13.63 4.64
C SER A 241 -10.88 -14.52 5.24
N LEU A 242 -9.73 -13.92 5.58
CA LEU A 242 -8.69 -14.60 6.37
C LEU A 242 -9.16 -14.86 7.80
N ILE A 243 -9.92 -13.94 8.39
CA ILE A 243 -10.50 -14.09 9.73
C ILE A 243 -11.41 -15.32 9.77
N ARG A 244 -12.36 -15.43 8.83
CA ARG A 244 -13.24 -16.58 8.73
C ARG A 244 -12.46 -17.88 8.57
N TYR A 245 -11.44 -17.88 7.71
CA TYR A 245 -10.57 -19.05 7.52
C TYR A 245 -9.93 -19.49 8.83
N VAL A 246 -9.41 -18.57 9.65
CA VAL A 246 -8.80 -18.90 10.94
C VAL A 246 -9.82 -19.46 11.94
N VAL A 247 -11.02 -18.90 11.97
CA VAL A 247 -12.13 -19.44 12.78
C VAL A 247 -12.52 -20.84 12.35
N GLU A 248 -12.57 -21.11 11.04
CA GLU A 248 -12.86 -22.44 10.46
C GLU A 248 -11.76 -23.47 10.78
N GLN A 249 -10.50 -23.00 11.00
CA GLN A 249 -9.41 -23.88 11.45
C GLN A 249 -9.46 -24.19 12.96
N GLY A 250 -10.45 -23.68 13.69
CA GLY A 250 -10.66 -23.96 15.11
C GLY A 250 -9.90 -23.04 16.06
N HIS A 251 -9.47 -21.87 15.61
CA HIS A 251 -8.89 -20.88 16.51
C HIS A 251 -9.98 -19.98 17.13
N ARG A 252 -9.92 -19.78 18.45
CA ARG A 252 -10.71 -18.73 19.10
C ARG A 252 -10.10 -17.39 18.74
N THR A 253 -10.82 -16.61 17.92
CA THR A 253 -10.26 -15.52 17.12
C THR A 253 -10.77 -14.16 17.57
N PHE A 254 -9.85 -13.20 17.67
CA PHE A 254 -10.10 -11.81 18.02
C PHE A 254 -9.44 -10.88 17.00
N VAL A 255 -10.03 -9.68 16.81
CA VAL A 255 -9.43 -8.63 15.98
C VAL A 255 -9.53 -7.28 16.66
N VAL A 256 -8.46 -6.50 16.54
CA VAL A 256 -8.46 -5.06 16.87
C VAL A 256 -9.14 -4.30 15.73
N SER A 257 -10.26 -3.67 15.99
CA SER A 257 -10.94 -2.74 15.08
C SER A 257 -10.59 -1.32 15.50
N TRP A 258 -9.60 -0.72 14.84
CA TRP A 258 -9.14 0.63 15.17
C TRP A 258 -10.25 1.66 14.95
N ARG A 259 -10.36 2.63 15.87
CA ARG A 259 -11.21 3.81 15.70
C ARG A 259 -10.62 4.68 14.60
N ASN A 260 -11.48 5.24 13.74
CA ASN A 260 -11.06 6.31 12.85
C ASN A 260 -10.82 7.57 13.69
N PRO A 261 -9.60 8.12 13.76
CA PRO A 261 -9.30 9.28 14.59
C PRO A 261 -10.07 10.53 14.16
N ASP A 262 -10.61 11.20 15.15
CA ASP A 262 -11.18 12.54 15.09
C ASP A 262 -10.41 13.48 16.05
N GLU A 263 -10.86 14.72 16.18
CA GLU A 263 -10.18 15.73 17.03
C GLU A 263 -10.05 15.28 18.49
N SER A 264 -10.93 14.41 18.99
CA SER A 264 -10.91 13.94 20.39
C SER A 264 -9.73 13.03 20.73
N ILE A 265 -9.07 12.45 19.71
CA ILE A 265 -7.88 11.58 19.87
C ILE A 265 -6.73 12.03 18.94
N ALA A 266 -6.76 13.27 18.47
CA ALA A 266 -5.75 13.83 17.57
C ALA A 266 -4.35 14.02 18.21
N ASP A 267 -4.26 13.90 19.52
CA ASP A 267 -3.03 13.97 20.32
C ASP A 267 -2.38 12.61 20.59
N LYS A 268 -3.01 11.50 20.19
CA LYS A 268 -2.51 10.15 20.45
C LYS A 268 -1.19 9.90 19.70
N GLY A 269 -0.22 9.31 20.44
CA GLY A 269 1.10 8.99 19.93
C GLY A 269 1.32 7.52 19.63
N TRP A 270 2.54 7.18 19.22
CA TRP A 270 2.93 5.80 19.00
C TRP A 270 2.81 4.94 20.26
N ASP A 271 3.15 5.50 21.42
CA ASP A 271 3.04 4.83 22.73
C ASP A 271 1.60 4.42 23.04
N ASP A 272 0.61 5.24 22.66
CA ASP A 272 -0.81 4.90 22.85
C ASP A 272 -1.21 3.70 21.98
N TYR A 273 -0.81 3.68 20.70
CA TYR A 273 -1.11 2.55 19.79
C TYR A 273 -0.42 1.26 20.22
N VAL A 274 0.77 1.35 20.80
CA VAL A 274 1.49 0.19 21.35
C VAL A 274 0.91 -0.23 22.69
N GLY A 275 0.79 0.68 23.66
CA GLY A 275 0.37 0.41 25.04
C GLY A 275 -1.13 0.18 25.19
N ASP A 276 -1.92 1.24 24.90
CA ASP A 276 -3.38 1.20 25.01
C ASP A 276 -4.06 0.50 23.83
N GLY A 277 -3.32 0.27 22.74
CA GLY A 277 -3.72 -0.52 21.60
C GLY A 277 -3.31 -1.98 21.71
N ALA A 278 -2.14 -2.34 21.14
CA ALA A 278 -1.75 -3.74 20.97
C ALA A 278 -1.53 -4.49 22.29
N ILE A 279 -0.80 -3.92 23.27
CA ILE A 279 -0.57 -4.58 24.58
C ILE A 279 -1.89 -4.75 25.31
N LYS A 280 -2.73 -3.70 25.32
CA LYS A 280 -4.06 -3.77 25.92
C LYS A 280 -4.95 -4.85 25.30
N ALA A 281 -4.93 -4.98 23.96
CA ALA A 281 -5.67 -6.04 23.29
C ALA A 281 -5.18 -7.45 23.70
N ILE A 282 -3.86 -7.66 23.79
CA ILE A 282 -3.25 -8.91 24.28
C ILE A 282 -3.74 -9.22 25.70
N ASP A 283 -3.73 -8.24 26.59
CA ASP A 283 -4.14 -8.42 28.00
C ASP A 283 -5.64 -8.72 28.13
N VAL A 284 -6.48 -8.01 27.36
CA VAL A 284 -7.93 -8.26 27.36
C VAL A 284 -8.25 -9.66 26.85
N VAL A 285 -7.60 -10.11 25.77
CA VAL A 285 -7.79 -11.48 25.25
C VAL A 285 -7.38 -12.53 26.29
N ARG A 286 -6.25 -12.33 26.99
CA ARG A 286 -5.80 -13.23 28.06
C ARG A 286 -6.75 -13.24 29.25
N ASP A 287 -7.19 -12.09 29.70
CA ASP A 287 -8.12 -11.95 30.83
C ASP A 287 -9.47 -12.62 30.51
N LEU A 288 -10.03 -12.33 29.34
CA LEU A 288 -11.29 -12.89 28.86
C LEU A 288 -11.26 -14.42 28.71
N THR A 289 -10.17 -14.94 28.15
CA THR A 289 -10.05 -16.37 27.86
C THR A 289 -9.46 -17.19 29.02
N GLY A 290 -8.72 -16.55 29.93
CA GLY A 290 -7.94 -17.20 30.97
C GLY A 290 -6.65 -17.84 30.43
N ALA A 291 -6.29 -17.61 29.18
CA ALA A 291 -5.09 -18.16 28.56
C ALA A 291 -3.83 -17.45 29.08
N LYS A 292 -2.80 -18.23 29.44
CA LYS A 292 -1.50 -17.67 29.81
C LYS A 292 -0.80 -16.99 28.65
N GLN A 293 -0.96 -17.53 27.45
CA GLN A 293 -0.38 -17.03 26.21
C GLN A 293 -1.41 -17.07 25.08
N ILE A 294 -1.23 -16.18 24.13
CA ILE A 294 -2.00 -16.10 22.88
C ILE A 294 -1.07 -16.24 21.68
N ASN A 295 -1.63 -16.46 20.50
CA ASN A 295 -0.93 -16.23 19.24
C ASN A 295 -1.38 -14.90 18.65
N ALA A 296 -0.49 -14.17 17.99
CA ALA A 296 -0.80 -12.86 17.44
C ALA A 296 -0.32 -12.73 15.99
N LEU A 297 -1.06 -11.95 15.21
CA LEU A 297 -0.70 -11.60 13.84
C LEU A 297 -0.77 -10.08 13.68
N GLY A 298 0.30 -9.50 13.11
CA GLY A 298 0.32 -8.11 12.68
C GLY A 298 0.39 -8.03 11.16
N PHE A 299 -0.41 -7.12 10.58
CA PHE A 299 -0.42 -6.87 9.15
C PHE A 299 0.02 -5.43 8.86
N CYS A 300 1.00 -5.27 7.95
CA CYS A 300 1.55 -3.97 7.55
C CYS A 300 2.02 -3.16 8.78
N VAL A 301 1.60 -1.90 8.94
CA VAL A 301 1.91 -1.09 10.14
C VAL A 301 1.39 -1.73 11.43
N GLY A 302 0.32 -2.52 11.38
CA GLY A 302 -0.14 -3.31 12.52
C GLY A 302 0.90 -4.33 12.98
N GLY A 303 1.70 -4.87 12.05
CA GLY A 303 2.85 -5.71 12.37
C GLY A 303 3.99 -4.93 13.00
N THR A 304 4.25 -3.70 12.57
CA THR A 304 5.25 -2.82 13.20
C THR A 304 4.82 -2.45 14.62
N ILE A 305 3.53 -2.15 14.85
CA ILE A 305 2.96 -1.91 16.19
C ILE A 305 3.11 -3.16 17.05
N LEU A 306 2.73 -4.34 16.54
CA LEU A 306 2.86 -5.61 17.25
C LEU A 306 4.32 -5.93 17.59
N GLY A 307 5.25 -5.79 16.65
CA GLY A 307 6.68 -6.01 16.88
C GLY A 307 7.25 -5.08 17.96
N THR A 308 6.83 -3.81 17.96
CA THR A 308 7.18 -2.84 19.00
C THR A 308 6.59 -3.25 20.35
N ALA A 309 5.30 -3.64 20.39
CA ALA A 309 4.64 -4.13 21.60
C ALA A 309 5.34 -5.36 22.20
N LEU A 310 5.73 -6.32 21.36
CA LEU A 310 6.48 -7.51 21.78
C LEU A 310 7.85 -7.13 22.35
N SER A 311 8.52 -6.11 21.80
CA SER A 311 9.79 -5.61 22.32
C SER A 311 9.61 -4.92 23.69
N VAL A 312 8.55 -4.14 23.89
CA VAL A 312 8.18 -3.56 25.20
C VAL A 312 7.95 -4.67 26.22
N LEU A 313 7.14 -5.66 25.89
CA LEU A 313 6.83 -6.80 26.77
C LEU A 313 8.10 -7.61 27.11
N ALA A 314 8.97 -7.84 26.12
CA ALA A 314 10.26 -8.50 26.36
C ALA A 314 11.16 -7.69 27.31
N ALA A 315 11.19 -6.36 27.20
CA ALA A 315 11.93 -5.49 28.11
C ALA A 315 11.40 -5.57 29.56
N ARG A 316 10.08 -5.77 29.72
CA ARG A 316 9.45 -6.01 31.03
C ARG A 316 9.61 -7.44 31.54
N GLY A 317 10.25 -8.34 30.79
CA GLY A 317 10.35 -9.76 31.14
C GLY A 317 9.05 -10.55 30.94
N GLU A 318 8.08 -9.99 30.20
CA GLU A 318 6.78 -10.60 29.98
C GLU A 318 6.77 -11.36 28.64
N LYS A 319 6.12 -12.53 28.62
CA LYS A 319 5.99 -13.40 27.42
C LYS A 319 4.53 -13.85 27.19
N PRO A 320 3.59 -12.93 26.99
CA PRO A 320 2.17 -13.28 26.82
C PRO A 320 1.85 -13.84 25.43
N VAL A 321 2.77 -13.79 24.46
CA VAL A 321 2.57 -14.25 23.09
C VAL A 321 3.42 -15.50 22.85
N ALA A 322 2.79 -16.58 22.38
CA ALA A 322 3.42 -17.86 22.11
C ALA A 322 4.07 -17.91 20.73
N SER A 323 3.47 -17.24 19.75
CA SER A 323 4.02 -17.07 18.40
C SER A 323 3.47 -15.80 17.75
N ALA A 324 4.26 -15.20 16.87
CA ALA A 324 3.86 -14.03 16.10
C ALA A 324 3.89 -14.31 14.60
N THR A 325 2.92 -13.76 13.87
CA THR A 325 2.89 -13.71 12.41
C THR A 325 3.00 -12.26 11.95
N PHE A 326 3.88 -11.99 10.99
CA PHE A 326 4.06 -10.68 10.38
C PHE A 326 3.75 -10.79 8.88
N LEU A 327 2.67 -10.14 8.45
CA LEU A 327 2.25 -10.14 7.05
C LEU A 327 2.64 -8.81 6.40
N THR A 328 3.43 -8.85 5.34
CA THR A 328 3.88 -7.67 4.59
C THR A 328 4.20 -6.49 5.53
N THR A 329 5.09 -6.75 6.48
CA THR A 329 5.44 -5.87 7.60
C THR A 329 6.91 -5.48 7.51
N LEU A 330 7.22 -4.21 7.76
CA LEU A 330 8.57 -3.74 8.02
C LEU A 330 8.81 -3.68 9.54
N LEU A 331 9.81 -4.40 10.02
CA LEU A 331 10.48 -4.17 11.31
C LEU A 331 11.84 -3.50 11.08
N ASP A 332 12.43 -3.75 9.93
CA ASP A 332 13.64 -3.07 9.41
C ASP A 332 13.24 -2.21 8.20
N PHE A 333 13.51 -0.91 8.29
CA PHE A 333 13.18 0.10 7.29
C PHE A 333 14.38 0.50 6.41
N THR A 334 15.39 -0.37 6.31
CA THR A 334 16.54 -0.13 5.42
C THR A 334 16.12 -0.10 3.95
N ASP A 335 15.15 -0.94 3.56
CA ASP A 335 14.56 -0.96 2.23
C ASP A 335 13.05 -0.66 2.33
N THR A 336 12.69 0.57 2.03
CA THR A 336 11.30 1.04 1.98
C THR A 336 10.83 1.33 0.55
N GLY A 337 11.61 0.90 -0.43
CA GLY A 337 11.29 1.01 -1.84
C GLY A 337 11.03 2.46 -2.28
N ILE A 338 9.99 2.64 -3.10
CA ILE A 338 9.66 3.94 -3.66
C ILE A 338 9.27 4.98 -2.60
N LEU A 339 8.80 4.56 -1.42
CA LEU A 339 8.43 5.50 -0.36
C LEU A 339 9.62 6.30 0.18
N ASP A 340 10.84 5.77 0.06
CA ASP A 340 12.05 6.49 0.47
C ASP A 340 12.22 7.85 -0.22
N ILE A 341 11.76 7.98 -1.46
CA ILE A 341 11.92 9.24 -2.21
C ILE A 341 11.22 10.44 -1.56
N PHE A 342 10.16 10.18 -0.78
CA PHE A 342 9.38 11.21 -0.09
C PHE A 342 9.94 11.56 1.29
N ILE A 343 10.89 10.78 1.80
CA ILE A 343 11.37 10.89 3.18
C ILE A 343 12.75 11.54 3.22
N ASP A 344 12.83 12.71 3.79
CA ASP A 344 14.08 13.40 4.11
C ASP A 344 13.93 14.22 5.40
N GLU A 345 15.05 14.75 5.89
CA GLU A 345 15.05 15.49 7.16
C GLU A 345 14.17 16.76 7.14
N PRO A 346 14.18 17.58 6.08
CA PRO A 346 13.29 18.74 5.99
C PRO A 346 11.81 18.34 6.07
N MET A 347 11.40 17.31 5.34
CA MET A 347 10.02 16.84 5.33
C MET A 347 9.60 16.28 6.70
N VAL A 348 10.46 15.48 7.33
CA VAL A 348 10.18 14.93 8.68
C VAL A 348 10.03 16.08 9.69
N LYS A 349 10.96 17.05 9.72
CA LYS A 349 10.86 18.24 10.58
C LYS A 349 9.61 19.06 10.32
N PHE A 350 9.23 19.22 9.05
CA PHE A 350 8.01 19.92 8.68
C PHE A 350 6.77 19.22 9.26
N ARG A 351 6.68 17.89 9.11
CA ARG A 351 5.56 17.11 9.67
C ARG A 351 5.52 17.15 11.20
N GLU A 352 6.67 17.06 11.85
CA GLU A 352 6.77 17.21 13.31
C GLU A 352 6.31 18.60 13.79
N MET A 353 6.70 19.65 13.09
CA MET A 353 6.26 21.00 13.39
C MET A 353 4.75 21.19 13.17
N GLN A 354 4.23 20.61 12.08
CA GLN A 354 2.82 20.74 11.68
C GLN A 354 1.88 19.98 12.61
N MET A 355 2.25 18.76 13.00
CA MET A 355 1.34 17.83 13.67
C MET A 355 1.95 16.98 14.80
N GLY A 356 3.20 17.25 15.17
CA GLY A 356 3.87 16.46 16.23
C GLY A 356 3.28 16.65 17.64
N LYS A 357 2.45 17.66 17.85
CA LYS A 357 1.77 17.94 19.13
C LYS A 357 0.26 17.72 19.08
N GLY A 358 -0.28 17.35 17.94
CA GLY A 358 -1.72 17.16 17.72
C GLY A 358 -2.11 17.38 16.25
N GLY A 359 -3.40 17.24 15.96
CA GLY A 359 -3.96 17.32 14.61
C GLY A 359 -4.05 15.98 13.91
N LEU A 360 -4.58 15.98 12.72
CA LEU A 360 -4.88 14.75 11.97
C LEU A 360 -4.20 14.79 10.60
N LEU A 361 -3.50 13.72 10.26
CA LEU A 361 -3.22 13.39 8.87
C LEU A 361 -4.49 12.77 8.28
N LYS A 362 -5.04 13.41 7.24
CA LYS A 362 -6.24 12.91 6.59
C LYS A 362 -6.00 11.59 5.86
N GLY A 363 -6.91 10.65 6.02
CA GLY A 363 -6.82 9.34 5.36
C GLY A 363 -6.78 9.45 3.85
N GLN A 364 -7.46 10.44 3.28
CA GLN A 364 -7.46 10.72 1.85
C GLN A 364 -6.08 11.13 1.31
N ASP A 365 -5.26 11.83 2.09
CA ASP A 365 -3.90 12.21 1.69
C ASP A 365 -3.02 10.96 1.54
N LEU A 366 -3.15 10.02 2.48
CA LEU A 366 -2.46 8.72 2.40
C LEU A 366 -2.98 7.87 1.25
N ALA A 367 -4.29 7.76 1.08
CA ALA A 367 -4.91 6.99 -0.01
C ALA A 367 -4.48 7.54 -1.38
N SER A 368 -4.44 8.87 -1.53
CA SER A 368 -3.94 9.53 -2.73
C SER A 368 -2.47 9.20 -2.97
N THR A 369 -1.63 9.30 -1.94
CA THR A 369 -0.20 8.95 -2.04
C THR A 369 -0.02 7.52 -2.55
N PHE A 370 -0.70 6.55 -1.96
CA PHE A 370 -0.61 5.14 -2.39
C PHE A 370 -1.16 4.92 -3.81
N SER A 371 -2.21 5.62 -4.20
CA SER A 371 -2.77 5.53 -5.56
C SER A 371 -1.79 6.05 -6.60
N PHE A 372 -1.08 7.14 -6.31
CA PHE A 372 -0.06 7.70 -7.21
C PHE A 372 1.24 6.88 -7.29
N LEU A 373 1.47 5.92 -6.39
CA LEU A 373 2.55 4.95 -6.58
C LEU A 373 2.31 4.03 -7.80
N ARG A 374 1.05 3.88 -8.22
CA ARG A 374 0.63 3.10 -9.39
C ARG A 374 -0.42 3.87 -10.21
N PRO A 375 -0.08 5.04 -10.77
CA PRO A 375 -1.06 6.00 -11.28
C PRO A 375 -1.89 5.45 -12.44
N ASN A 376 -1.29 4.64 -13.33
CA ASN A 376 -2.04 4.05 -14.44
C ASN A 376 -3.08 3.03 -13.98
N ASP A 377 -2.76 2.24 -12.94
CA ASP A 377 -3.63 1.17 -12.44
C ASP A 377 -4.72 1.69 -11.48
N LEU A 378 -4.41 2.70 -10.66
CA LEU A 378 -5.27 3.14 -9.56
C LEU A 378 -5.88 4.54 -9.76
N VAL A 379 -5.49 5.26 -10.80
CA VAL A 379 -6.03 6.59 -11.11
C VAL A 379 -6.49 6.66 -12.56
N TRP A 380 -5.55 6.66 -13.52
CA TRP A 380 -5.85 6.98 -14.92
C TRP A 380 -6.74 5.96 -15.61
N ASN A 381 -6.61 4.68 -15.28
CA ASN A 381 -7.50 3.64 -15.81
C ASN A 381 -8.98 3.93 -15.48
N TYR A 382 -9.24 4.39 -14.25
CA TYR A 382 -10.60 4.74 -13.80
C TYR A 382 -11.07 6.09 -14.36
N VAL A 383 -10.18 7.07 -14.46
CA VAL A 383 -10.49 8.35 -15.14
C VAL A 383 -10.95 8.09 -16.58
N VAL A 384 -10.21 7.26 -17.31
CA VAL A 384 -10.57 6.89 -18.70
C VAL A 384 -11.87 6.10 -18.76
N GLY A 385 -12.01 5.07 -17.95
CA GLY A 385 -13.22 4.24 -17.91
C GLY A 385 -14.46 5.03 -17.49
N ASN A 386 -14.39 5.69 -16.34
CA ASN A 386 -15.55 6.34 -15.73
C ASN A 386 -15.94 7.62 -16.46
N TYR A 387 -14.97 8.48 -16.78
CA TYR A 387 -15.28 9.85 -17.25
C TYR A 387 -15.25 9.98 -18.77
N LEU A 388 -14.34 9.28 -19.45
CA LEU A 388 -14.27 9.36 -20.93
C LEU A 388 -15.19 8.35 -21.62
N LYS A 389 -15.28 7.14 -21.04
CA LYS A 389 -16.10 6.06 -21.62
C LYS A 389 -17.50 5.95 -20.98
N GLY A 390 -17.77 6.65 -19.85
CA GLY A 390 -19.04 6.58 -19.13
C GLY A 390 -19.33 5.19 -18.54
N GLU A 391 -18.28 4.45 -18.15
CA GLU A 391 -18.38 3.12 -17.57
C GLU A 391 -18.60 3.20 -16.06
N THR A 392 -19.23 2.15 -15.51
CA THR A 392 -19.26 1.91 -14.07
C THR A 392 -18.27 0.79 -13.78
N PRO A 393 -17.29 0.97 -12.89
CA PRO A 393 -16.37 -0.10 -12.54
C PRO A 393 -17.12 -1.30 -11.97
N PRO A 394 -16.71 -2.54 -12.25
CA PRO A 394 -17.33 -3.72 -11.66
C PRO A 394 -17.15 -3.73 -10.14
N PRO A 395 -18.09 -4.34 -9.38
CA PRO A 395 -17.96 -4.45 -7.94
C PRO A 395 -16.79 -5.35 -7.56
N PHE A 396 -15.90 -4.83 -6.72
CA PHE A 396 -14.73 -5.54 -6.20
C PHE A 396 -14.47 -5.14 -4.73
N ASP A 397 -14.62 -6.09 -3.83
CA ASP A 397 -14.56 -5.91 -2.38
C ASP A 397 -13.24 -5.29 -1.87
N LEU A 398 -12.12 -5.68 -2.48
CA LEU A 398 -10.80 -5.17 -2.12
C LEU A 398 -10.66 -3.67 -2.48
N LEU A 399 -11.20 -3.25 -3.62
CA LEU A 399 -11.18 -1.84 -4.02
C LEU A 399 -12.17 -0.99 -3.20
N TYR A 400 -13.31 -1.57 -2.79
CA TYR A 400 -14.20 -0.94 -1.84
C TYR A 400 -13.49 -0.65 -0.51
N TRP A 401 -12.79 -1.64 0.03
CA TRP A 401 -11.96 -1.44 1.22
C TRP A 401 -10.88 -0.36 1.00
N ASN A 402 -10.23 -0.35 -0.17
CA ASN A 402 -9.17 0.61 -0.47
C ASN A 402 -9.66 2.06 -0.46
N SER A 403 -10.92 2.30 -0.82
CA SER A 403 -11.58 3.62 -0.75
C SER A 403 -11.95 4.04 0.68
N ASP A 404 -11.98 3.10 1.64
CA ASP A 404 -12.43 3.35 3.02
C ASP A 404 -11.24 3.67 3.94
N SER A 405 -10.59 4.80 3.68
CA SER A 405 -9.39 5.25 4.38
C SER A 405 -9.66 5.65 5.84
N THR A 406 -8.59 5.79 6.62
CA THR A 406 -8.61 6.17 8.03
C THR A 406 -7.64 7.31 8.27
N ASN A 407 -8.04 8.31 9.05
CA ASN A 407 -7.14 9.37 9.53
C ASN A 407 -6.07 8.79 10.45
N LEU A 408 -4.99 9.53 10.68
CA LEU A 408 -3.99 9.23 11.70
C LEU A 408 -3.81 10.43 12.63
N PRO A 409 -3.63 10.20 13.95
CA PRO A 409 -3.19 11.25 14.87
C PRO A 409 -1.80 11.75 14.47
N GLY A 410 -1.63 13.06 14.48
CA GLY A 410 -0.38 13.71 14.07
C GLY A 410 0.85 13.23 14.84
N PRO A 411 0.83 13.17 16.19
CA PRO A 411 1.97 12.69 16.96
C PRO A 411 2.35 11.25 16.66
N MET A 412 1.36 10.36 16.48
CA MET A 412 1.59 8.97 16.07
C MET A 412 2.31 8.89 14.71
N TYR A 413 1.80 9.64 13.72
CA TYR A 413 2.38 9.67 12.39
C TYR A 413 3.79 10.27 12.37
N ALA A 414 4.01 11.38 13.07
CA ALA A 414 5.32 12.04 13.14
C ALA A 414 6.38 11.15 13.78
N TRP A 415 6.03 10.45 14.87
CA TRP A 415 6.92 9.47 15.51
C TRP A 415 7.25 8.31 14.57
N TYR A 416 6.22 7.74 13.94
CA TYR A 416 6.36 6.64 12.99
C TYR A 416 7.28 7.03 11.83
N LEU A 417 7.05 8.20 11.21
CA LEU A 417 7.85 8.69 10.10
C LEU A 417 9.34 8.83 10.48
N ARG A 418 9.63 9.46 11.64
CA ARG A 418 11.01 9.67 12.08
C ARG A 418 11.70 8.37 12.45
N ASN A 419 11.11 7.60 13.35
CA ASN A 419 11.79 6.46 13.99
C ASN A 419 11.83 5.21 13.13
N THR A 420 11.02 5.14 12.07
CA THR A 420 11.00 4.02 11.14
C THR A 420 11.59 4.42 9.79
N TYR A 421 10.86 5.08 8.93
CA TYR A 421 11.26 5.42 7.57
C TYR A 421 12.54 6.28 7.49
N PHE A 422 12.70 7.27 8.37
CA PHE A 422 13.83 8.19 8.26
C PHE A 422 15.08 7.67 8.98
N GLU A 423 14.95 7.29 10.26
CA GLU A 423 16.11 6.93 11.08
C GLU A 423 16.28 5.42 11.27
N ASN A 424 15.27 4.60 10.96
CA ASN A 424 15.27 3.14 11.17
C ASN A 424 15.76 2.76 12.59
N ASN A 425 15.17 3.39 13.60
CA ASN A 425 15.58 3.24 14.99
C ASN A 425 15.10 1.94 15.65
N LEU A 426 14.04 1.30 15.11
CA LEU A 426 13.50 0.06 15.69
C LEU A 426 14.52 -1.07 15.72
N VAL A 427 15.41 -1.16 14.74
CA VAL A 427 16.46 -2.20 14.64
C VAL A 427 17.71 -1.86 15.44
N LYS A 428 17.80 -0.64 16.00
CA LYS A 428 18.94 -0.18 16.79
C LYS A 428 18.66 -0.39 18.27
N PRO A 429 19.27 -1.38 18.96
CA PRO A 429 18.96 -1.69 20.34
C PRO A 429 19.01 -0.48 21.28
N GLY A 430 17.92 -0.22 22.00
CA GLY A 430 17.81 0.86 22.97
C GLY A 430 17.76 2.28 22.40
N LYS A 431 17.69 2.45 21.07
CA LYS A 431 17.62 3.76 20.42
C LYS A 431 16.26 4.43 20.60
N CYS A 432 15.17 3.65 20.54
CA CYS A 432 13.81 4.11 20.84
C CYS A 432 13.43 3.79 22.28
N THR A 433 12.68 4.70 22.90
CA THR A 433 11.92 4.45 24.13
C THR A 433 10.44 4.48 23.79
N VAL A 434 9.72 3.40 24.10
CA VAL A 434 8.27 3.27 23.86
C VAL A 434 7.61 2.71 25.09
N CYS A 435 6.52 3.31 25.55
CA CYS A 435 5.84 2.95 26.81
C CYS A 435 6.80 2.89 28.01
N GLY A 436 7.80 3.76 28.04
CA GLY A 436 8.82 3.81 29.09
C GLY A 436 9.96 2.79 28.98
N GLU A 437 9.92 1.89 28.00
CA GLU A 437 10.91 0.83 27.81
C GLU A 437 11.84 1.10 26.62
N LYS A 438 13.11 0.73 26.76
CA LYS A 438 14.06 0.76 25.65
C LYS A 438 13.82 -0.42 24.71
N ILE A 439 13.54 -0.12 23.44
CA ILE A 439 13.20 -1.12 22.44
C ILE A 439 14.44 -1.86 21.95
N ASP A 440 14.31 -3.19 21.88
CA ASP A 440 15.31 -4.09 21.32
C ASP A 440 14.61 -5.34 20.74
N LEU A 441 14.47 -5.39 19.43
CA LEU A 441 13.85 -6.52 18.73
C LEU A 441 14.59 -7.84 18.95
N HIS A 442 15.91 -7.79 19.25
CA HIS A 442 16.71 -8.98 19.53
C HIS A 442 16.35 -9.66 20.87
N LYS A 443 15.47 -9.07 21.66
CA LYS A 443 14.90 -9.68 22.86
C LYS A 443 13.57 -10.38 22.63
N VAL A 444 12.99 -10.26 21.43
CA VAL A 444 11.72 -10.89 21.07
C VAL A 444 11.97 -12.34 20.66
N ASP A 445 12.22 -13.19 21.64
CA ASP A 445 12.55 -14.61 21.47
C ASP A 445 11.29 -15.48 21.46
N ILE A 446 10.50 -15.38 20.38
CA ILE A 446 9.32 -16.23 20.14
C ILE A 446 9.35 -16.73 18.70
N PRO A 447 8.69 -17.88 18.41
CA PRO A 447 8.51 -18.33 17.04
C PRO A 447 7.82 -17.28 16.17
N ALA A 448 8.35 -17.01 14.99
CA ALA A 448 7.80 -16.02 14.05
C ALA A 448 7.59 -16.59 12.65
N TYR A 449 6.42 -16.32 12.08
CA TYR A 449 6.11 -16.53 10.67
C TYR A 449 6.13 -15.17 9.97
N ILE A 450 6.98 -15.01 8.97
CA ILE A 450 7.15 -13.74 8.26
C ILE A 450 6.77 -13.98 6.80
N TYR A 451 5.76 -13.24 6.34
CA TYR A 451 5.28 -13.31 4.96
C TYR A 451 5.56 -12.00 4.23
N GLY A 452 6.14 -12.11 3.04
CA GLY A 452 6.30 -10.99 2.12
C GLY A 452 5.69 -11.31 0.75
N SER A 453 5.16 -10.30 0.07
CA SER A 453 4.62 -10.42 -1.29
C SER A 453 5.70 -10.03 -2.31
N ARG A 454 5.89 -10.85 -3.35
CA ARG A 454 6.97 -10.67 -4.32
C ARG A 454 6.89 -9.35 -5.11
N GLU A 455 5.68 -8.90 -5.40
CA GLU A 455 5.40 -7.71 -6.21
C GLU A 455 4.89 -6.55 -5.35
N ASP A 456 5.25 -6.55 -4.07
CA ASP A 456 4.85 -5.53 -3.11
C ASP A 456 5.62 -4.23 -3.37
N HIS A 457 4.90 -3.15 -3.62
CA HIS A 457 5.44 -1.82 -3.87
C HIS A 457 5.39 -0.91 -2.64
N ILE A 458 4.78 -1.37 -1.54
CA ILE A 458 4.63 -0.64 -0.27
C ILE A 458 5.63 -1.18 0.76
N VAL A 459 5.70 -2.50 0.88
CA VAL A 459 6.64 -3.24 1.72
C VAL A 459 7.50 -4.12 0.80
N PRO A 460 8.62 -3.60 0.28
CA PRO A 460 9.49 -4.39 -0.60
C PRO A 460 9.85 -5.72 0.02
N ILE A 461 9.91 -6.76 -0.81
CA ILE A 461 10.18 -8.12 -0.34
C ILE A 461 11.52 -8.22 0.40
N GLY A 462 12.52 -7.43 -0.01
CA GLY A 462 13.81 -7.33 0.69
C GLY A 462 13.68 -6.76 2.10
N GLY A 463 12.85 -5.71 2.27
CA GLY A 463 12.56 -5.12 3.57
C GLY A 463 11.78 -6.06 4.49
N ALA A 464 10.75 -6.76 3.95
CA ALA A 464 10.05 -7.79 4.71
C ALA A 464 11.01 -8.91 5.17
N TYR A 465 11.90 -9.35 4.27
CA TYR A 465 12.90 -10.37 4.59
C TYR A 465 13.92 -9.89 5.63
N ALA A 466 14.36 -8.64 5.58
CA ALA A 466 15.32 -8.07 6.53
C ALA A 466 14.84 -8.20 7.98
N SER A 467 13.52 -8.15 8.22
CA SER A 467 12.91 -8.39 9.53
C SER A 467 13.33 -9.72 10.16
N THR A 468 13.66 -10.75 9.34
CA THR A 468 14.15 -12.04 9.81
C THR A 468 15.50 -11.95 10.54
N GLN A 469 16.28 -10.91 10.30
CA GLN A 469 17.62 -10.77 10.85
C GLN A 469 17.60 -10.19 12.28
N HIS A 470 16.49 -9.61 12.71
CA HIS A 470 16.36 -8.92 13.99
C HIS A 470 15.60 -9.70 15.08
N LEU A 471 14.92 -10.77 14.70
CA LEU A 471 14.20 -11.62 15.66
C LEU A 471 15.06 -12.86 15.98
N PRO A 472 15.40 -13.14 17.26
CA PRO A 472 16.27 -14.27 17.62
C PRO A 472 15.55 -15.62 17.57
N GLY A 473 14.23 -15.65 17.79
CA GLY A 473 13.44 -16.87 17.85
C GLY A 473 13.44 -17.69 16.54
N LYS A 474 12.88 -18.91 16.59
CA LYS A 474 12.72 -19.74 15.41
C LYS A 474 11.83 -19.06 14.38
N LYS A 475 12.32 -18.88 13.16
CA LYS A 475 11.63 -18.13 12.10
C LYS A 475 11.32 -18.99 10.90
N ARG A 476 10.20 -18.69 10.23
CA ARG A 476 9.85 -19.17 8.91
C ARG A 476 9.55 -17.97 8.03
N PHE A 477 10.26 -17.83 6.93
CA PHE A 477 9.95 -16.83 5.92
C PHE A 477 9.26 -17.48 4.73
N VAL A 478 8.20 -16.84 4.24
CA VAL A 478 7.43 -17.28 3.08
C VAL A 478 7.20 -16.11 2.15
N MET A 479 7.51 -16.31 0.88
CA MET A 479 7.24 -15.35 -0.18
C MET A 479 5.98 -15.75 -0.93
N GLY A 480 4.99 -14.88 -1.03
CA GLY A 480 3.82 -15.06 -1.88
C GLY A 480 3.93 -14.32 -3.21
N ALA A 481 3.16 -14.76 -4.18
CA ALA A 481 2.98 -14.04 -5.44
C ALA A 481 2.09 -12.81 -5.28
N SER A 482 2.18 -11.86 -6.26
CA SER A 482 1.34 -10.65 -6.32
C SER A 482 1.79 -9.52 -5.37
N GLY A 483 0.93 -8.47 -5.25
CA GLY A 483 1.25 -7.25 -4.51
C GLY A 483 0.83 -7.28 -3.04
N HIS A 484 0.95 -6.12 -2.38
CA HIS A 484 0.79 -5.91 -0.95
C HIS A 484 -0.47 -6.56 -0.35
N ILE A 485 -1.63 -6.23 -0.89
CA ILE A 485 -2.91 -6.74 -0.40
C ILE A 485 -3.30 -8.03 -1.12
N ALA A 486 -3.23 -8.01 -2.45
CA ALA A 486 -3.66 -9.15 -3.24
C ALA A 486 -2.82 -10.42 -2.99
N GLY A 487 -1.55 -10.29 -2.60
CA GLY A 487 -0.71 -11.42 -2.17
C GLY A 487 -1.16 -12.02 -0.85
N VAL A 488 -1.51 -11.17 0.12
CA VAL A 488 -2.00 -11.59 1.44
C VAL A 488 -3.37 -12.25 1.32
N ILE A 489 -4.32 -11.63 0.61
CA ILE A 489 -5.68 -12.16 0.44
C ILE A 489 -5.70 -13.14 -0.74
N ASN A 490 -5.29 -14.37 -0.45
CA ASN A 490 -5.23 -15.46 -1.43
C ASN A 490 -5.86 -16.75 -0.87
N PRO A 491 -7.20 -16.81 -0.77
CA PRO A 491 -7.88 -17.97 -0.16
C PRO A 491 -7.63 -19.27 -0.92
N PRO A 492 -7.44 -20.40 -0.19
CA PRO A 492 -7.14 -21.70 -0.79
C PRO A 492 -8.18 -22.18 -1.81
N ALA A 493 -9.45 -21.85 -1.59
CA ALA A 493 -10.55 -22.25 -2.48
C ALA A 493 -10.40 -21.74 -3.92
N LYS A 494 -9.72 -20.61 -4.12
CA LYS A 494 -9.49 -20.05 -5.47
C LYS A 494 -8.45 -20.79 -6.28
N LYS A 495 -7.59 -21.63 -5.65
CA LYS A 495 -6.54 -22.41 -6.30
C LYS A 495 -5.68 -21.59 -7.28
N LYS A 496 -5.37 -20.35 -6.91
CA LYS A 496 -4.62 -19.40 -7.74
C LYS A 496 -3.29 -19.08 -7.10
N ARG A 497 -2.33 -18.62 -7.93
CA ARG A 497 -1.00 -18.13 -7.53
C ARG A 497 -0.10 -19.26 -7.00
N SER A 498 1.04 -18.84 -6.45
CA SER A 498 2.04 -19.70 -5.83
C SER A 498 2.64 -18.99 -4.62
N TYR A 499 3.32 -19.76 -3.78
CA TYR A 499 4.17 -19.25 -2.73
C TYR A 499 5.48 -20.04 -2.69
N TRP A 500 6.51 -19.46 -2.09
CA TRP A 500 7.86 -20.03 -2.01
C TRP A 500 8.29 -20.17 -0.57
N THR A 501 9.02 -21.26 -0.30
CA THR A 501 9.59 -21.57 1.02
C THR A 501 11.06 -21.96 0.89
N ASN A 502 11.84 -21.67 1.92
CA ASN A 502 13.21 -22.15 2.07
C ASN A 502 13.48 -22.38 3.56
N ASP A 503 13.98 -23.55 3.91
CA ASP A 503 14.29 -23.89 5.32
C ASP A 503 15.52 -23.14 5.85
N LYS A 504 16.34 -22.60 4.94
CA LYS A 504 17.50 -21.76 5.29
C LYS A 504 17.11 -20.28 5.26
N LEU A 505 17.66 -19.50 6.19
CA LEU A 505 17.48 -18.06 6.27
C LEU A 505 18.86 -17.36 6.13
N PRO A 506 19.42 -17.27 4.90
CA PRO A 506 20.66 -16.55 4.66
C PRO A 506 20.50 -15.06 4.95
N LYS A 507 21.60 -14.29 4.84
CA LYS A 507 21.59 -12.86 5.18
C LYS A 507 20.72 -12.02 4.25
N THR A 508 20.63 -12.38 2.98
CA THR A 508 19.91 -11.58 1.97
C THR A 508 18.75 -12.34 1.37
N HIS A 509 17.73 -11.60 0.93
CA HIS A 509 16.60 -12.16 0.19
C HIS A 509 17.02 -12.84 -1.12
N ASP A 510 18.00 -12.26 -1.85
CA ASP A 510 18.48 -12.81 -3.12
C ASP A 510 19.14 -14.20 -2.95
N GLU A 511 19.87 -14.39 -1.84
CA GLU A 511 20.40 -15.70 -1.48
C GLU A 511 19.29 -16.67 -1.08
N TRP A 512 18.25 -16.18 -0.39
CA TRP A 512 17.09 -16.97 0.01
C TRP A 512 16.31 -17.49 -1.20
N VAL A 513 16.10 -16.65 -2.22
CA VAL A 513 15.39 -17.00 -3.45
C VAL A 513 16.10 -18.12 -4.21
N LYS A 514 17.45 -18.13 -4.25
CA LYS A 514 18.23 -19.17 -4.94
C LYS A 514 17.97 -20.59 -4.41
N GLY A 515 17.60 -20.71 -3.14
CA GLY A 515 17.25 -21.98 -2.49
C GLY A 515 15.77 -22.19 -2.28
N ALA A 516 14.92 -21.27 -2.74
CA ALA A 516 13.48 -21.33 -2.50
C ALA A 516 12.79 -22.36 -3.41
N LYS A 517 11.83 -23.06 -2.83
CA LYS A 517 10.98 -24.03 -3.53
C LYS A 517 9.59 -23.42 -3.74
N GLU A 518 9.11 -23.48 -4.97
CA GLU A 518 7.76 -23.04 -5.33
C GLU A 518 6.71 -24.10 -4.95
N HIS A 519 5.58 -23.60 -4.44
CA HIS A 519 4.39 -24.36 -4.13
C HIS A 519 3.17 -23.71 -4.80
N PRO A 520 2.36 -24.43 -5.58
CA PRO A 520 1.16 -23.87 -6.16
C PRO A 520 0.07 -23.65 -5.12
N GLY A 521 -0.71 -22.58 -5.29
CA GLY A 521 -1.86 -22.26 -4.46
C GLY A 521 -1.60 -21.25 -3.36
N SER A 522 -2.37 -21.37 -2.28
CA SER A 522 -2.40 -20.38 -1.20
C SER A 522 -1.37 -20.66 -0.12
N TRP A 523 -0.66 -19.63 0.31
CA TRP A 523 0.23 -19.65 1.47
C TRP A 523 -0.53 -19.85 2.81
N TRP A 524 -1.86 -19.61 2.86
CA TRP A 524 -2.67 -19.79 4.08
C TRP A 524 -2.58 -21.22 4.61
N THR A 525 -2.47 -22.22 3.74
CA THR A 525 -2.38 -23.63 4.13
C THR A 525 -1.04 -23.94 4.81
N ASP A 526 0.06 -23.39 4.31
CA ASP A 526 1.38 -23.49 4.93
C ASP A 526 1.40 -22.79 6.30
N TRP A 527 0.87 -21.58 6.35
CA TRP A 527 0.76 -20.80 7.59
C TRP A 527 -0.10 -21.50 8.65
N SER A 528 -1.26 -22.02 8.27
CA SER A 528 -2.13 -22.77 9.19
C SER A 528 -1.43 -24.00 9.76
N SER A 529 -0.66 -24.72 8.94
CA SER A 529 0.15 -25.87 9.37
C SER A 529 1.26 -25.45 10.33
N TRP A 530 1.90 -24.29 10.10
CA TRP A 530 2.91 -23.72 10.99
C TRP A 530 2.31 -23.24 12.31
N LEU A 531 1.11 -22.64 12.29
CA LEU A 531 0.46 -22.07 13.47
C LEU A 531 -0.04 -23.16 14.44
N LYS A 532 -0.51 -24.29 13.91
CA LYS A 532 -1.15 -25.36 14.67
C LYS A 532 -0.32 -25.87 15.87
N PRO A 533 0.99 -26.14 15.78
CA PRO A 533 1.80 -26.56 16.93
C PRO A 533 1.90 -25.49 18.03
N HIS A 534 1.69 -24.21 17.71
CA HIS A 534 1.75 -23.11 18.67
C HIS A 534 0.40 -22.84 19.36
N ALA A 535 -0.68 -23.45 18.87
CA ALA A 535 -2.04 -23.18 19.33
C ALA A 535 -2.44 -23.93 20.62
N GLY A 536 -1.65 -24.93 21.04
CA GLY A 536 -1.93 -25.75 22.21
C GLY A 536 -2.95 -26.86 21.94
N LYS A 537 -3.52 -27.43 23.00
CA LYS A 537 -4.53 -28.49 22.87
C LYS A 537 -5.90 -27.91 22.48
N GLN A 538 -6.79 -28.78 22.01
CA GLN A 538 -8.17 -28.43 21.77
C GLN A 538 -9.00 -28.49 23.07
N VAL A 539 -9.88 -27.50 23.24
CA VAL A 539 -10.82 -27.37 24.34
C VAL A 539 -12.23 -27.10 23.79
N ALA A 540 -13.25 -27.28 24.60
CA ALA A 540 -14.62 -26.98 24.18
C ALA A 540 -14.74 -25.50 23.74
N ALA A 541 -15.41 -25.26 22.61
CA ALA A 541 -15.67 -23.92 22.12
C ALA A 541 -16.55 -23.13 23.12
N PRO A 542 -16.32 -21.80 23.32
CA PRO A 542 -17.17 -20.99 24.14
C PRO A 542 -18.57 -20.92 23.55
N LYS A 543 -19.59 -20.94 24.42
CA LYS A 543 -21.00 -20.87 24.04
C LYS A 543 -21.55 -19.45 23.91
N SER A 544 -20.81 -18.47 24.41
CA SER A 544 -21.19 -17.05 24.40
C SER A 544 -19.96 -16.17 24.19
N TYR A 545 -20.19 -14.97 23.74
CA TYR A 545 -19.13 -13.96 23.62
C TYR A 545 -18.81 -13.32 24.96
N GLY A 546 -17.55 -12.95 25.12
CA GLY A 546 -17.07 -12.27 26.32
C GLY A 546 -17.08 -13.15 27.57
N LYS A 547 -16.54 -12.60 28.67
CA LYS A 547 -16.54 -13.25 29.99
C LYS A 547 -16.22 -12.21 31.08
N GLY A 548 -16.84 -12.37 32.23
CA GLY A 548 -16.58 -11.52 33.42
C GLY A 548 -16.93 -10.05 33.14
N LYS A 549 -15.92 -9.18 33.28
CA LYS A 549 -16.06 -7.74 33.00
C LYS A 549 -16.10 -7.41 31.50
N HIS A 550 -15.66 -8.31 30.64
CA HIS A 550 -15.63 -8.15 29.18
C HIS A 550 -16.89 -8.79 28.57
N LYS A 551 -18.03 -8.16 28.74
CA LYS A 551 -19.30 -8.61 28.17
C LYS A 551 -19.42 -8.16 26.72
N ALA A 552 -20.25 -8.86 25.93
CA ALA A 552 -20.63 -8.39 24.60
C ALA A 552 -21.28 -7.01 24.68
N ILE A 553 -20.79 -6.07 23.90
CA ILE A 553 -21.24 -4.66 23.85
C ILE A 553 -22.22 -4.47 22.69
N GLU A 554 -21.84 -4.93 21.52
CA GLU A 554 -22.61 -4.85 20.27
C GLU A 554 -22.21 -5.96 19.30
N PRO A 555 -23.04 -6.30 18.29
CA PRO A 555 -22.67 -7.28 17.28
C PRO A 555 -21.47 -6.82 16.44
N ALA A 556 -20.65 -7.80 15.93
CA ALA A 556 -19.67 -7.52 14.90
C ALA A 556 -20.35 -6.95 13.63
N PRO A 557 -19.66 -6.09 12.88
CA PRO A 557 -18.27 -5.65 13.01
C PRO A 557 -18.07 -4.45 13.96
N GLY A 558 -19.07 -4.07 14.75
CA GLY A 558 -19.06 -2.92 15.62
C GLY A 558 -19.25 -1.58 14.90
N ARG A 559 -19.23 -0.48 15.66
CA ARG A 559 -19.46 0.86 15.10
C ARG A 559 -18.19 1.58 14.65
N TYR A 560 -17.01 1.27 15.25
CA TYR A 560 -15.77 1.98 14.92
C TYR A 560 -15.37 1.80 13.45
N VAL A 561 -15.55 0.60 12.91
CA VAL A 561 -15.23 0.32 11.51
C VAL A 561 -16.12 1.08 10.52
N LYS A 562 -17.35 1.46 10.94
CA LYS A 562 -18.32 2.17 10.10
C LYS A 562 -18.10 3.67 10.02
N ALA A 563 -17.29 4.25 10.93
CA ALA A 563 -16.97 5.67 10.91
C ALA A 563 -16.10 6.01 9.70
N LYS A 564 -16.57 6.90 8.83
CA LYS A 564 -15.83 7.40 7.66
C LYS A 564 -14.80 8.46 8.07
N ALA A 565 -13.69 8.59 7.26
CA ALA A 565 -12.65 9.62 7.44
C ALA A 565 -13.10 10.99 6.94
#